data_37b5af7994bea7f59f7071354920cfb7
#
_entry.id   37b5af7994bea7f59f7071354920cfb7
#
_cell.length_a   1.000
_cell.length_b   1.000
_cell.length_c   1.000
_cell.angle_alpha   90.00
_cell.angle_beta   90.00
_cell.angle_gamma   90.00
#
_symmetry.space_group_name_H-M   'P 1'
#
loop_
_entity.id
_entity.type
_entity.pdbx_description
1 polymer ?
#
loop_
_entity_poly.entity_id
_entity_poly.type
_entity_poly.pdbx_seq_one_letter_code
_entity_poly.pdbx_strand_id
1 'polypeptide(L)'
;IDCIARTNWRITEKLGASSAHIRGTNICFSETFGGFGWNLTPQEMKNKTDEQFVQGVNMLVPHAFFYSIDGMRKTESPPSLFFQNGYWKYFNLYANYVRRLSYVGRAGKPLTDVAVCYPLKTSWARFMPLDRYDLKKLDEQILEIHSALISARLDYDFLDDVAFSSCSANGG
;
A
#
# COMPACT_ATOMS: atom_id res chain seq x y z
N ILE A 1 -1.63 3.91 -5.30
CA ILE A 1 -1.04 2.58 -5.05
C ILE A 1 -2.07 1.55 -5.41
N ASP A 2 -1.62 0.47 -6.00
CA ASP A 2 -2.46 -0.62 -6.46
C ASP A 2 -2.16 -1.89 -5.65
N CYS A 3 -3.12 -2.33 -4.83
CA CYS A 3 -3.04 -3.52 -3.99
C CYS A 3 -3.95 -4.61 -4.52
N ILE A 4 -3.59 -5.14 -5.68
CA ILE A 4 -4.43 -6.00 -6.50
C ILE A 4 -4.49 -7.45 -6.00
N ALA A 5 -3.54 -7.96 -5.20
CA ALA A 5 -3.45 -9.40 -4.96
C ALA A 5 -3.35 -9.77 -3.48
N ARG A 6 -3.75 -11.02 -3.16
CA ARG A 6 -3.54 -11.70 -1.87
C ARG A 6 -2.07 -12.03 -1.62
N THR A 7 -1.17 -11.13 -1.90
CA THR A 7 0.26 -11.35 -1.66
C THR A 7 0.66 -10.76 -0.31
N ASN A 8 1.66 -11.37 0.28
CA ASN A 8 2.28 -10.90 1.51
C ASN A 8 2.81 -9.46 1.37
N TRP A 9 3.16 -8.85 2.48
CA TRP A 9 3.70 -7.51 2.65
C TRP A 9 4.55 -7.08 1.44
N ARG A 10 4.14 -5.99 0.82
CA ARG A 10 4.86 -5.36 -0.29
C ARG A 10 5.32 -3.98 0.14
N ILE A 11 6.42 -3.54 -0.42
CA ILE A 11 6.94 -2.18 -0.17
C ILE A 11 6.12 -1.08 -0.86
N THR A 12 5.17 -1.44 -1.73
CA THR A 12 4.41 -0.48 -2.54
C THR A 12 3.62 0.51 -1.69
N GLU A 13 2.98 0.01 -0.63
CA GLU A 13 2.25 0.84 0.33
C GLU A 13 3.20 1.83 1.01
N LYS A 14 4.35 1.35 1.44
CA LYS A 14 5.35 2.17 2.12
C LYS A 14 6.01 3.19 1.19
N LEU A 15 6.27 2.84 -0.05
CA LEU A 15 6.77 3.78 -1.08
C LEU A 15 5.78 4.93 -1.31
N GLY A 16 4.48 4.60 -1.41
CA GLY A 16 3.45 5.62 -1.58
C GLY A 16 3.30 6.53 -0.36
N ALA A 17 3.32 5.95 0.85
CA ALA A 17 3.28 6.71 2.09
C ALA A 17 4.49 7.65 2.21
N SER A 18 5.71 7.13 2.00
CA SER A 18 6.93 7.91 2.01
C SER A 18 6.90 9.07 1.02
N SER A 19 6.40 8.82 -0.21
CA SER A 19 6.23 9.88 -1.19
C SER A 19 5.26 10.97 -0.73
N ALA A 20 4.16 10.59 -0.05
CA ALA A 20 3.21 11.55 0.51
C ALA A 20 3.84 12.36 1.65
N HIS A 21 4.61 11.73 2.53
CA HIS A 21 5.31 12.38 3.65
C HIS A 21 6.33 13.41 3.15
N ILE A 22 7.21 13.02 2.21
CA ILE A 22 8.23 13.90 1.63
C ILE A 22 7.60 15.12 0.96
N ARG A 23 6.48 14.93 0.28
CA ARG A 23 5.76 16.01 -0.42
C ARG A 23 4.83 16.82 0.48
N GLY A 24 4.66 16.45 1.74
CA GLY A 24 3.77 17.12 2.69
C GLY A 24 2.29 17.03 2.35
N THR A 25 1.88 16.07 1.52
CA THR A 25 0.47 15.93 1.11
C THR A 25 -0.38 15.26 2.17
N ASN A 26 0.21 14.50 3.06
CA ASN A 26 -0.45 13.70 4.12
C ASN A 26 -1.64 12.84 3.63
N ILE A 27 -1.68 12.50 2.35
CA ILE A 27 -2.69 11.63 1.76
C ILE A 27 -1.99 10.55 0.93
N CYS A 28 -2.17 9.31 1.35
CA CYS A 28 -1.76 8.13 0.62
C CYS A 28 -2.97 7.23 0.43
N PHE A 29 -3.42 7.06 -0.81
CA PHE A 29 -4.56 6.18 -1.11
C PHE A 29 -4.12 4.93 -1.85
N SER A 30 -4.89 3.86 -1.67
CA SER A 30 -4.67 2.57 -2.30
C SER A 30 -5.93 2.10 -2.99
N GLU A 31 -5.82 1.66 -4.23
CA GLU A 31 -6.80 0.78 -4.85
C GLU A 31 -6.66 -0.60 -4.24
N THR A 32 -7.75 -1.14 -3.72
CA THR A 32 -7.70 -2.31 -2.84
C THR A 32 -8.71 -3.36 -3.30
N PHE A 33 -8.34 -4.64 -3.18
CA PHE A 33 -9.16 -5.84 -3.44
C PHE A 33 -9.31 -6.27 -4.89
N GLY A 34 -8.77 -5.55 -5.87
CA GLY A 34 -8.94 -5.86 -7.29
C GLY A 34 -8.58 -7.28 -7.73
N GLY A 35 -7.60 -7.92 -7.09
CA GLY A 35 -7.17 -9.29 -7.39
C GLY A 35 -7.58 -10.34 -6.37
N PHE A 36 -8.55 -10.05 -5.50
CA PHE A 36 -8.93 -10.97 -4.41
C PHE A 36 -9.95 -12.03 -4.78
N GLY A 37 -10.68 -11.82 -5.86
CA GLY A 37 -11.74 -12.76 -6.30
C GLY A 37 -13.02 -12.64 -5.47
N TRP A 38 -14.06 -13.34 -5.94
CA TRP A 38 -15.40 -13.30 -5.34
C TRP A 38 -15.51 -13.98 -3.96
N ASN A 39 -14.52 -14.75 -3.57
CA ASN A 39 -14.45 -15.39 -2.26
C ASN A 39 -13.77 -14.51 -1.18
N LEU A 40 -13.54 -13.22 -1.45
CA LEU A 40 -13.03 -12.25 -0.48
C LEU A 40 -13.97 -12.17 0.72
N THR A 41 -13.46 -12.46 1.90
CA THR A 41 -14.22 -12.41 3.15
C THR A 41 -14.06 -11.07 3.87
N PRO A 42 -15.02 -10.67 4.73
CA PRO A 42 -14.87 -9.48 5.56
C PRO A 42 -13.63 -9.50 6.46
N GLN A 43 -13.20 -10.68 6.91
CA GLN A 43 -12.00 -10.82 7.72
C GLN A 43 -10.74 -10.52 6.90
N GLU A 44 -10.67 -11.03 5.67
CA GLU A 44 -9.57 -10.72 4.75
C GLU A 44 -9.55 -9.23 4.39
N MET A 45 -10.72 -8.62 4.17
CA MET A 45 -10.82 -7.18 3.94
C MET A 45 -10.24 -6.40 5.11
N LYS A 46 -10.59 -6.77 6.34
CA LYS A 46 -10.06 -6.13 7.54
C LYS A 46 -8.54 -6.31 7.64
N ASN A 47 -8.04 -7.53 7.48
CA ASN A 47 -6.61 -7.83 7.61
C ASN A 47 -5.78 -7.03 6.58
N LYS A 48 -6.23 -6.98 5.32
CA LYS A 48 -5.53 -6.20 4.28
C LYS A 48 -5.62 -4.71 4.53
N THR A 49 -6.73 -4.23 5.03
CA THR A 49 -6.88 -2.82 5.45
C THR A 49 -5.87 -2.48 6.55
N ASP A 50 -5.79 -3.29 7.60
CA ASP A 50 -4.88 -3.06 8.72
C ASP A 50 -3.42 -3.04 8.25
N GLU A 51 -3.05 -4.01 7.41
CA GLU A 51 -1.72 -4.08 6.79
C GLU A 51 -1.37 -2.79 6.03
N GLN A 52 -2.28 -2.27 5.22
CA GLN A 52 -2.06 -1.05 4.46
C GLN A 52 -1.96 0.19 5.34
N PHE A 53 -2.84 0.29 6.35
CA PHE A 53 -2.84 1.45 7.26
C PHE A 53 -1.59 1.48 8.14
N VAL A 54 -1.10 0.33 8.59
CA VAL A 54 0.17 0.25 9.35
C VAL A 54 1.36 0.71 8.50
N GLN A 55 1.28 0.56 7.19
CA GLN A 55 2.32 1.02 6.26
C GLN A 55 2.16 2.48 5.80
N GLY A 56 1.14 3.19 6.31
CA GLY A 56 0.94 4.62 6.06
C GLY A 56 -0.09 4.96 4.99
N VAL A 57 -0.77 3.98 4.39
CA VAL A 57 -1.99 4.25 3.61
C VAL A 57 -3.05 4.80 4.55
N ASN A 58 -3.77 5.83 4.15
CA ASN A 58 -4.80 6.46 4.97
C ASN A 58 -6.12 6.72 4.24
N MET A 59 -6.23 6.25 3.02
CA MET A 59 -7.47 6.27 2.23
C MET A 59 -7.54 5.02 1.34
N LEU A 60 -8.68 4.35 1.32
CA LEU A 60 -8.92 3.20 0.45
C LEU A 60 -9.90 3.53 -0.66
N VAL A 61 -9.62 2.98 -1.83
CA VAL A 61 -10.51 2.94 -3.00
C VAL A 61 -10.79 1.47 -3.29
N PRO A 62 -11.86 0.90 -2.71
CA PRO A 62 -12.16 -0.52 -2.92
C PRO A 62 -12.55 -0.81 -4.36
N HIS A 63 -11.94 -1.82 -4.98
CA HIS A 63 -12.25 -2.29 -6.32
C HIS A 63 -13.01 -3.62 -6.24
N ALA A 64 -14.39 -3.65 -6.44
CA ALA A 64 -15.13 -2.46 -6.81
C ALA A 64 -16.63 -2.61 -6.47
N PHE A 65 -17.38 -1.59 -6.82
CA PHE A 65 -18.84 -1.58 -6.68
C PHE A 65 -19.46 -1.62 -8.06
N PHE A 66 -19.77 -2.81 -8.57
CA PHE A 66 -20.31 -2.96 -9.92
C PHE A 66 -21.82 -2.67 -9.96
N TYR A 67 -22.23 -1.84 -10.92
CA TYR A 67 -23.64 -1.62 -11.19
C TYR A 67 -24.32 -2.90 -11.72
N SER A 68 -23.64 -3.65 -12.60
CA SER A 68 -24.08 -4.94 -13.13
C SER A 68 -22.92 -5.93 -13.14
N ILE A 69 -23.25 -7.20 -12.92
CA ILE A 69 -22.32 -8.32 -13.03
C ILE A 69 -22.60 -9.19 -14.25
N ASP A 70 -23.32 -8.67 -15.24
CA ASP A 70 -23.64 -9.40 -16.47
C ASP A 70 -22.36 -9.74 -17.28
N GLY A 71 -22.44 -10.81 -18.03
CA GLY A 71 -21.34 -11.28 -18.87
C GLY A 71 -20.15 -11.78 -18.07
N MET A 72 -18.94 -11.38 -18.46
CA MET A 72 -17.68 -11.83 -17.86
C MET A 72 -17.43 -11.30 -16.42
N ARG A 73 -18.14 -10.27 -16.01
CA ARG A 73 -18.00 -9.71 -14.65
C ARG A 73 -18.19 -10.70 -13.52
N LYS A 74 -18.93 -11.78 -13.75
CA LYS A 74 -19.11 -12.87 -12.78
C LYS A 74 -17.86 -13.69 -12.52
N THR A 75 -16.92 -13.68 -13.47
CA THR A 75 -15.71 -14.51 -13.46
C THR A 75 -14.42 -13.70 -13.37
N GLU A 76 -14.51 -12.39 -13.42
CA GLU A 76 -13.36 -11.50 -13.26
C GLU A 76 -12.80 -11.55 -11.83
N SER A 77 -11.50 -11.27 -11.73
CA SER A 77 -10.77 -11.24 -10.47
C SER A 77 -11.29 -10.19 -9.48
N PRO A 78 -11.64 -8.97 -9.90
CA PRO A 78 -12.23 -8.00 -9.00
C PRO A 78 -13.62 -8.47 -8.52
N PRO A 79 -13.86 -8.57 -7.20
CA PRO A 79 -15.18 -8.91 -6.68
C PRO A 79 -16.10 -7.69 -6.73
N SER A 80 -17.40 -7.89 -6.90
CA SER A 80 -18.34 -6.84 -6.52
C SER A 80 -18.47 -6.80 -4.99
N LEU A 81 -18.27 -5.63 -4.41
CA LEU A 81 -18.51 -5.35 -3.00
C LEU A 81 -19.88 -4.71 -2.78
N PHE A 82 -20.69 -4.62 -3.84
CA PHE A 82 -22.00 -3.99 -3.85
C PHE A 82 -23.12 -5.01 -3.58
N PHE A 83 -24.36 -4.67 -3.93
CA PHE A 83 -25.55 -5.43 -3.57
C PHE A 83 -25.58 -6.89 -4.07
N GLN A 84 -24.76 -7.22 -5.06
CA GLN A 84 -24.60 -8.60 -5.53
C GLN A 84 -23.83 -9.49 -4.55
N ASN A 85 -23.15 -8.88 -3.57
CA ASN A 85 -22.38 -9.61 -2.59
C ASN A 85 -23.23 -9.95 -1.35
N GLY A 86 -23.13 -11.19 -0.86
CA GLY A 86 -23.95 -11.68 0.24
C GLY A 86 -23.79 -10.93 1.57
N TYR A 87 -22.66 -10.30 1.80
CA TYR A 87 -22.42 -9.48 3.01
C TYR A 87 -22.69 -7.99 2.82
N TRP A 88 -23.23 -7.55 1.68
CA TRP A 88 -23.52 -6.15 1.41
C TRP A 88 -24.33 -5.46 2.51
N LYS A 89 -25.34 -6.13 3.05
CA LYS A 89 -26.17 -5.59 4.13
C LYS A 89 -25.40 -5.21 5.40
N TYR A 90 -24.18 -5.74 5.56
CA TYR A 90 -23.29 -5.45 6.68
C TYR A 90 -22.07 -4.60 6.28
N PHE A 91 -21.99 -4.19 5.02
CA PHE A 91 -20.83 -3.44 4.52
C PHE A 91 -20.61 -2.12 5.26
N ASN A 92 -21.66 -1.54 5.80
CA ASN A 92 -21.58 -0.33 6.63
C ASN A 92 -20.68 -0.50 7.86
N LEU A 93 -20.57 -1.70 8.44
CA LEU A 93 -19.67 -1.98 9.57
C LEU A 93 -18.21 -1.82 9.14
N TYR A 94 -17.87 -2.42 8.01
CA TYR A 94 -16.54 -2.26 7.42
C TYR A 94 -16.25 -0.81 7.00
N ALA A 95 -17.18 -0.16 6.31
CA ALA A 95 -17.03 1.24 5.89
C ALA A 95 -16.83 2.18 7.09
N ASN A 96 -17.54 1.97 8.18
CA ASN A 96 -17.36 2.74 9.42
C ASN A 96 -15.99 2.49 10.07
N TYR A 97 -15.50 1.25 10.03
CA TYR A 97 -14.17 0.92 10.50
C TYR A 97 -13.09 1.67 9.71
N VAL A 98 -13.11 1.56 8.37
CA VAL A 98 -12.17 2.25 7.48
C VAL A 98 -12.24 3.77 7.66
N ARG A 99 -13.44 4.33 7.74
CA ARG A 99 -13.64 5.78 7.96
C ARG A 99 -12.95 6.27 9.23
N ARG A 100 -13.05 5.52 10.33
CA ARG A 100 -12.40 5.85 11.59
C ARG A 100 -10.88 5.79 11.49
N LEU A 101 -10.33 4.73 10.87
CA LEU A 101 -8.89 4.60 10.62
C LEU A 101 -8.38 5.75 9.72
N SER A 102 -9.09 6.05 8.64
CA SER A 102 -8.74 7.15 7.73
C SER A 102 -8.75 8.50 8.45
N TYR A 103 -9.70 8.74 9.34
CA TYR A 103 -9.75 9.96 10.13
C TYR A 103 -8.49 10.08 11.03
N VAL A 104 -8.18 9.03 11.78
CA VAL A 104 -7.00 9.03 12.68
C VAL A 104 -5.71 9.17 11.88
N GLY A 105 -5.54 8.38 10.80
CA GLY A 105 -4.31 8.39 9.98
C GLY A 105 -4.08 9.70 9.22
N ARG A 106 -5.09 10.56 9.08
CA ARG A 106 -4.99 11.87 8.42
C ARG A 106 -4.89 13.05 9.39
N ALA A 107 -5.27 12.84 10.65
CA ALA A 107 -5.31 13.91 11.66
C ALA A 107 -3.94 14.27 12.22
N GLY A 108 -2.96 13.36 12.13
CA GLY A 108 -1.61 13.51 12.65
C GLY A 108 -0.55 13.75 11.59
N LYS A 109 0.70 13.81 12.06
CA LYS A 109 1.89 13.73 11.20
C LYS A 109 2.59 12.41 11.47
N PRO A 110 3.16 11.76 10.45
CA PRO A 110 3.97 10.56 10.66
C PRO A 110 5.20 10.90 11.50
N LEU A 111 5.58 9.98 12.38
CA LEU A 111 6.82 10.03 13.13
C LEU A 111 7.69 8.88 12.64
N THR A 112 8.67 9.19 11.80
CA THR A 112 9.59 8.21 11.22
C THR A 112 11.01 8.61 11.58
N ASP A 113 11.67 7.78 12.40
CA ASP A 113 13.04 8.02 12.86
C ASP A 113 14.09 7.41 11.92
N VAL A 114 13.66 6.60 10.97
CA VAL A 114 14.55 5.88 10.06
C VAL A 114 14.26 6.28 8.62
N ALA A 115 15.31 6.59 7.88
CA ALA A 115 15.26 6.82 6.44
C ALA A 115 16.00 5.69 5.71
N VAL A 116 15.35 5.07 4.74
CA VAL A 116 15.93 4.04 3.88
C VAL A 116 16.16 4.62 2.50
N CYS A 117 17.40 4.65 2.06
CA CYS A 117 17.73 5.12 0.71
C CYS A 117 17.19 4.13 -0.34
N TYR A 118 16.29 4.61 -1.19
CA TYR A 118 15.78 3.82 -2.31
C TYR A 118 16.62 4.10 -3.57
N PRO A 119 17.35 3.11 -4.10
CA PRO A 119 18.33 3.32 -5.18
C PRO A 119 17.68 3.47 -6.56
N LEU A 120 16.83 4.47 -6.72
CA LEU A 120 16.01 4.66 -7.93
C LEU A 120 16.85 4.88 -9.18
N LYS A 121 17.86 5.75 -9.12
CA LYS A 121 18.74 6.02 -10.26
C LYS A 121 19.57 4.79 -10.64
N THR A 122 20.04 4.02 -9.66
CA THR A 122 20.74 2.76 -9.90
C THR A 122 19.82 1.75 -10.60
N SER A 123 18.57 1.67 -10.16
CA SER A 123 17.57 0.80 -10.79
C SER A 123 17.32 1.20 -12.25
N TRP A 124 17.17 2.49 -12.52
CA TRP A 124 17.00 2.98 -13.90
C TRP A 124 18.23 2.72 -14.78
N ALA A 125 19.43 2.95 -14.24
CA ALA A 125 20.69 2.75 -15.00
C ALA A 125 20.94 1.27 -15.33
N ARG A 126 20.42 0.36 -14.53
CA ARG A 126 20.58 -1.11 -14.70
C ARG A 126 19.38 -1.78 -15.34
N PHE A 127 18.31 -1.05 -15.60
CA PHE A 127 17.11 -1.64 -16.18
C PHE A 127 17.36 -2.12 -17.62
N MET A 128 17.24 -3.43 -17.81
CA MET A 128 17.28 -4.11 -19.11
C MET A 128 15.97 -4.86 -19.31
N PRO A 129 15.21 -4.59 -20.38
CA PRO A 129 13.88 -5.21 -20.55
C PRO A 129 13.87 -6.73 -20.55
N LEU A 130 14.94 -7.35 -21.02
CA LEU A 130 15.07 -8.81 -21.15
C LEU A 130 15.94 -9.45 -20.06
N ASP A 131 16.71 -8.67 -19.31
CA ASP A 131 17.55 -9.16 -18.22
C ASP A 131 17.24 -8.34 -16.96
N ARG A 132 16.67 -9.00 -15.97
CA ARG A 132 16.29 -8.40 -14.69
C ARG A 132 17.07 -8.98 -13.50
N TYR A 133 18.11 -9.73 -13.74
CA TYR A 133 18.83 -10.44 -12.67
C TYR A 133 19.34 -9.48 -11.59
N ASP A 134 20.02 -8.42 -12.00
CA ASP A 134 20.59 -7.42 -11.09
C ASP A 134 19.50 -6.67 -10.32
N LEU A 135 18.37 -6.36 -10.97
CA LEU A 135 17.25 -5.68 -10.32
C LEU A 135 16.54 -6.60 -9.34
N LYS A 136 16.41 -7.89 -9.66
CA LYS A 136 15.81 -8.88 -8.74
C LYS A 136 16.58 -8.97 -7.43
N LYS A 137 17.91 -9.00 -7.50
CA LYS A 137 18.76 -9.00 -6.30
C LYS A 137 18.60 -7.73 -5.47
N LEU A 138 18.48 -6.58 -6.12
CA LEU A 138 18.23 -5.32 -5.45
C LEU A 138 16.87 -5.28 -4.77
N ASP A 139 15.83 -5.77 -5.45
CA ASP A 139 14.48 -5.88 -4.89
C ASP A 139 14.46 -6.80 -3.67
N GLU A 140 15.16 -7.94 -3.73
CA GLU A 140 15.29 -8.87 -2.58
C GLU A 140 15.94 -8.17 -1.37
N GLN A 141 17.01 -7.41 -1.57
CA GLN A 141 17.68 -6.67 -0.50
C GLN A 141 16.76 -5.60 0.12
N ILE A 142 16.00 -4.88 -0.69
CA ILE A 142 15.05 -3.87 -0.20
C ILE A 142 13.93 -4.55 0.60
N LEU A 143 13.42 -5.69 0.14
CA LEU A 143 12.42 -6.47 0.87
C LEU A 143 12.96 -7.03 2.20
N GLU A 144 14.22 -7.43 2.26
CA GLU A 144 14.87 -7.87 3.49
C GLU A 144 14.95 -6.71 4.51
N ILE A 145 15.37 -5.52 4.08
CA ILE A 145 15.43 -4.32 4.92
C ILE A 145 14.01 -3.97 5.42
N HIS A 146 13.03 -3.93 4.53
CA HIS A 146 11.63 -3.70 4.89
C HIS A 146 11.16 -4.69 5.96
N SER A 147 11.36 -5.98 5.71
CA SER A 147 10.93 -7.04 6.63
C SER A 147 11.60 -6.94 8.00
N ALA A 148 12.89 -6.60 8.03
CA ALA A 148 13.64 -6.41 9.26
C ALA A 148 13.11 -5.23 10.09
N LEU A 149 12.87 -4.09 9.45
CA LEU A 149 12.34 -2.88 10.12
C LEU A 149 10.92 -3.12 10.66
N ILE A 150 10.03 -3.68 9.86
CA ILE A 150 8.67 -4.02 10.32
C ILE A 150 8.70 -5.02 11.47
N SER A 151 9.54 -6.05 11.39
CA SER A 151 9.69 -7.03 12.47
C SER A 151 10.24 -6.42 13.76
N ALA A 152 11.11 -5.43 13.65
CA ALA A 152 11.63 -4.64 14.76
C ALA A 152 10.62 -3.58 15.27
N ARG A 153 9.46 -3.43 14.64
CA ARG A 153 8.44 -2.40 14.89
C ARG A 153 8.99 -0.97 14.77
N LEU A 154 9.93 -0.78 13.84
CA LEU A 154 10.47 0.52 13.49
C LEU A 154 9.76 1.03 12.25
N ASP A 155 9.15 2.19 12.36
CA ASP A 155 8.63 2.89 11.19
C ASP A 155 9.74 3.63 10.46
N TYR A 156 9.60 3.82 9.15
CA TYR A 156 10.62 4.42 8.31
C TYR A 156 10.02 5.04 7.05
N ASP A 157 10.76 5.90 6.39
CA ASP A 157 10.44 6.38 5.06
C ASP A 157 11.52 6.01 4.03
N PHE A 158 11.09 5.69 2.82
CA PHE A 158 11.99 5.61 1.69
C PHE A 158 12.33 7.00 1.17
N LEU A 159 13.61 7.27 0.99
CA LEU A 159 14.11 8.47 0.33
C LEU A 159 14.80 8.10 -0.98
N ASP A 160 14.43 8.76 -2.06
CA ASP A 160 15.21 8.70 -3.30
C ASP A 160 16.44 9.63 -3.26
N ASP A 161 17.28 9.55 -4.28
CA ASP A 161 18.50 10.37 -4.36
C ASP A 161 18.22 11.89 -4.30
N VAL A 162 17.05 12.33 -4.79
CA VAL A 162 16.69 13.75 -4.80
C VAL A 162 16.25 14.19 -3.40
N ALA A 163 15.37 13.42 -2.79
CA ALA A 163 14.92 13.68 -1.42
C ALA A 163 16.09 13.64 -0.44
N PHE A 164 16.98 12.66 -0.57
CA PHE A 164 18.17 12.53 0.25
C PHE A 164 19.09 13.75 0.14
N SER A 165 19.32 14.26 -1.07
CA SER A 165 20.18 15.43 -1.30
C SER A 165 19.60 16.73 -0.72
N SER A 166 18.30 16.79 -0.48
CA SER A 166 17.60 17.94 0.11
C SER A 166 17.43 17.84 1.63
N CYS A 167 17.80 16.72 2.23
CA CYS A 167 17.76 16.54 3.69
C CYS A 167 18.81 17.42 4.36
N SER A 168 18.42 18.14 5.41
CA SER A 168 19.35 18.80 6.34
C SER A 168 19.33 18.05 7.66
N ALA A 169 20.50 17.68 8.18
CA ALA A 169 20.61 17.21 9.56
C ALA A 169 20.45 18.44 10.50
N ASN A 170 19.24 18.70 10.92
CA ASN A 170 19.05 19.59 12.06
C ASN A 170 19.44 18.80 13.31
N GLY A 171 20.61 19.12 13.84
CA GLY A 171 21.00 18.60 15.14
C GLY A 171 19.93 18.96 16.16
N GLY A 172 19.31 17.95 16.78
CA GLY A 172 18.39 18.09 17.88
C GLY A 172 19.11 18.56 19.15
#